data_67ea0c8b517d032acd87df6fef55af39
#
_entry.id   67ea0c8b517d032acd87df6fef55af39
#
_cell.length_a   1.000
_cell.length_b   1.000
_cell.length_c   1.000
_cell.angle_alpha   90.00
_cell.angle_beta   90.00
_cell.angle_gamma   90.00
#
_symmetry.space_group_name_H-M   'P 1'
#
loop_
_entity.id
_entity.type
_entity.pdbx_description
1 polymer ?
#
loop_
_entity_poly.entity_id
_entity_poly.type
_entity_poly.pdbx_seq_one_letter_code
_entity_poly.pdbx_strand_id
1 'polypeptide(L)'
;MCHFKHHAHANPFINLGLQDITAHVNFSAIADAGIAQGLSLAGYCNQASFLMNCGILDLLSEVSPSDMVIYAPQAAAVQKMLSPAEMGELFKVIAMTKAFEADLIGFKSGDKSHML
;
A
#
# COMPACT_ATOMS: atom_id res chain seq x y z
N MET A 1 1.78 17.09 -1.51
CA MET A 1 3.20 17.47 -1.63
C MET A 1 3.81 16.78 -2.83
N CYS A 2 4.75 17.44 -3.51
CA CYS A 2 5.41 16.90 -4.67
C CYS A 2 6.87 16.56 -4.35
N HIS A 3 7.39 15.51 -4.97
CA HIS A 3 8.76 15.03 -4.73
C HIS A 3 9.47 14.85 -6.07
N PHE A 4 10.57 15.58 -6.26
CA PHE A 4 11.43 15.49 -7.44
C PHE A 4 12.89 15.41 -7.01
N LYS A 5 13.59 14.33 -7.40
CA LYS A 5 15.01 14.11 -7.06
C LYS A 5 15.29 14.31 -5.56
N HIS A 6 14.47 13.72 -4.71
CA HIS A 6 14.53 13.81 -3.24
C HIS A 6 14.26 15.22 -2.66
N HIS A 7 13.78 16.17 -3.46
CA HIS A 7 13.36 17.48 -3.00
C HIS A 7 11.83 17.57 -2.95
N ALA A 8 11.30 18.01 -1.81
CA ALA A 8 9.87 18.21 -1.62
C ALA A 8 9.48 19.66 -1.91
N HIS A 9 8.35 19.87 -2.59
CA HIS A 9 7.77 21.19 -2.87
C HIS A 9 6.25 21.10 -3.04
N ALA A 10 5.58 22.25 -3.15
CA ALA A 10 4.13 22.30 -3.17
C ALA A 10 3.52 22.59 -4.57
N ASN A 11 4.34 22.71 -5.60
CA ASN A 11 3.84 23.06 -6.94
C ASN A 11 3.65 21.82 -7.82
N PRO A 12 2.39 21.37 -8.07
CA PRO A 12 2.13 20.20 -8.91
C PRO A 12 2.27 20.48 -10.41
N PHE A 13 2.42 21.73 -10.82
CA PHE A 13 2.42 22.13 -12.24
C PHE A 13 3.81 22.25 -12.85
N ILE A 14 4.87 21.99 -12.08
CA ILE A 14 6.23 21.92 -12.60
C ILE A 14 6.66 20.44 -12.69
N ASN A 15 7.68 20.16 -13.51
CA ASN A 15 8.21 18.80 -13.71
C ASN A 15 7.12 17.77 -14.03
N LEU A 16 6.17 18.14 -14.89
CA LEU A 16 5.02 17.28 -15.24
C LEU A 16 5.50 15.91 -15.74
N GLY A 17 4.96 14.85 -15.14
CA GLY A 17 5.33 13.48 -15.46
C GLY A 17 6.67 13.00 -14.88
N LEU A 18 7.43 13.88 -14.20
CA LEU A 18 8.75 13.57 -13.66
C LEU A 18 8.81 13.62 -12.13
N GLN A 19 7.70 13.91 -11.46
CA GLN A 19 7.64 14.02 -10.00
C GLN A 19 6.50 13.18 -9.42
N ASP A 20 6.67 12.75 -8.18
CA ASP A 20 5.60 12.13 -7.40
C ASP A 20 4.75 13.20 -6.73
N ILE A 21 3.44 13.03 -6.79
CA ILE A 21 2.47 13.88 -6.10
C ILE A 21 1.81 13.03 -5.02
N THR A 22 1.95 13.43 -3.76
CA THR A 22 1.40 12.71 -2.62
C THR A 22 0.43 13.58 -1.84
N ALA A 23 -0.57 12.94 -1.25
CA ALA A 23 -1.55 13.59 -0.40
C ALA A 23 -1.98 12.64 0.71
N HIS A 24 -2.39 13.21 1.84
CA HIS A 24 -3.12 12.43 2.85
C HIS A 24 -4.52 12.14 2.34
N VAL A 25 -4.94 10.88 2.46
CA VAL A 25 -6.23 10.40 1.96
C VAL A 25 -7.18 10.20 3.13
N ASN A 26 -8.38 10.77 3.03
CA ASN A 26 -9.46 10.49 3.97
C ASN A 26 -10.18 9.21 3.54
N PHE A 27 -9.73 8.08 4.08
CA PHE A 27 -10.28 6.77 3.73
C PHE A 27 -11.73 6.58 4.19
N SER A 28 -12.14 7.23 5.28
CA SER A 28 -13.54 7.21 5.70
C SER A 28 -14.44 7.85 4.64
N ALA A 29 -14.03 8.98 4.09
CA ALA A 29 -14.78 9.64 3.02
C ALA A 29 -14.84 8.79 1.75
N ILE A 30 -13.77 8.08 1.42
CA ILE A 30 -13.73 7.15 0.28
C ILE A 30 -14.71 5.99 0.50
N ALA A 31 -14.69 5.40 1.69
CA ALA A 31 -15.59 4.31 2.05
C ALA A 31 -17.06 4.76 1.97
N ASP A 32 -17.38 5.93 2.54
CA ASP A 32 -18.74 6.48 2.53
C ASP A 32 -19.22 6.76 1.10
N ALA A 33 -18.36 7.35 0.27
CA ALA A 33 -18.69 7.62 -1.12
C ALA A 33 -18.92 6.33 -1.92
N GLY A 34 -18.11 5.31 -1.69
CA GLY A 34 -18.29 4.00 -2.33
C GLY A 34 -19.58 3.33 -1.91
N ILE A 35 -19.88 3.31 -0.62
CA ILE A 35 -21.12 2.72 -0.08
C ILE A 35 -22.34 3.46 -0.64
N ALA A 36 -22.29 4.79 -0.76
CA ALA A 36 -23.36 5.58 -1.35
C ALA A 36 -23.64 5.22 -2.82
N GLN A 37 -22.63 4.69 -3.53
CA GLN A 37 -22.74 4.23 -4.91
C GLN A 37 -23.01 2.72 -5.04
N GLY A 38 -23.33 2.05 -3.96
CA GLY A 38 -23.68 0.63 -3.96
C GLY A 38 -22.48 -0.33 -3.86
N LEU A 39 -21.32 0.17 -3.46
CA LEU A 39 -20.16 -0.68 -3.18
C LEU A 39 -20.19 -1.16 -1.72
N SER A 40 -19.51 -2.26 -1.47
CA SER A 40 -19.29 -2.78 -0.11
C SER A 40 -17.83 -2.63 0.26
N LEU A 41 -17.55 -2.30 1.52
CA LEU A 41 -16.19 -2.26 2.05
C LEU A 41 -15.71 -3.71 2.28
N ALA A 42 -14.68 -4.14 1.56
CA ALA A 42 -14.12 -5.49 1.68
C ALA A 42 -12.94 -5.55 2.66
N GLY A 43 -12.20 -4.45 2.82
CA GLY A 43 -11.10 -4.41 3.77
C GLY A 43 -10.38 -3.07 3.77
N TYR A 44 -9.69 -2.83 4.88
CA TYR A 44 -8.83 -1.66 5.08
C TYR A 44 -7.69 -2.03 6.03
N CYS A 45 -6.48 -1.82 5.61
CA CYS A 45 -5.31 -2.10 6.45
C CYS A 45 -4.10 -1.28 6.01
N ASN A 46 -3.00 -1.35 6.78
CA ASN A 46 -1.76 -0.76 6.34
C ASN A 46 -1.08 -1.62 5.26
N GLN A 47 -0.14 -1.03 4.54
CA GLN A 47 0.58 -1.70 3.45
C GLN A 47 1.32 -2.94 3.93
N ALA A 48 1.95 -2.88 5.10
CA ALA A 48 2.70 -4.03 5.64
C ALA A 48 1.79 -5.23 5.84
N SER A 49 0.63 -5.05 6.49
CA SER A 49 -0.33 -6.14 6.70
C SER A 49 -0.83 -6.71 5.37
N PHE A 50 -1.16 -5.85 4.42
CA PHE A 50 -1.64 -6.28 3.11
C PHE A 50 -0.59 -7.12 2.37
N LEU A 51 0.63 -6.63 2.27
CA LEU A 51 1.70 -7.33 1.56
C LEU A 51 2.11 -8.63 2.25
N MET A 52 2.15 -8.64 3.60
CA MET A 52 2.42 -9.86 4.36
C MET A 52 1.35 -10.93 4.12
N ASN A 53 0.07 -10.54 4.15
CA ASN A 53 -1.03 -11.45 3.87
C ASN A 53 -1.00 -11.98 2.43
N CYS A 54 -0.56 -11.18 1.48
CA CYS A 54 -0.43 -11.58 0.07
C CYS A 54 0.81 -12.45 -0.21
N GLY A 55 1.70 -12.64 0.78
CA GLY A 55 2.83 -13.55 0.65
C GLY A 55 4.11 -12.93 0.09
N ILE A 56 4.37 -11.64 0.37
CA ILE A 56 5.58 -10.96 -0.12
C ILE A 56 6.86 -11.64 0.35
N LEU A 57 6.87 -12.21 1.57
CA LEU A 57 8.05 -12.91 2.10
C LEU A 57 8.28 -14.24 1.39
N ASP A 58 7.22 -14.93 0.99
CA ASP A 58 7.32 -16.16 0.20
C ASP A 58 7.91 -15.86 -1.19
N LEU A 59 7.50 -14.76 -1.81
CA LEU A 59 8.08 -14.30 -3.07
C LEU A 59 9.56 -13.98 -2.93
N LEU A 60 9.95 -13.30 -1.85
CA LEU A 60 11.35 -13.01 -1.59
C LEU A 60 12.17 -14.29 -1.39
N SER A 61 11.60 -15.31 -0.75
CA SER A 61 12.27 -16.58 -0.49
C SER A 61 12.57 -17.39 -1.76
N GLU A 62 11.92 -17.08 -2.88
CA GLU A 62 12.22 -17.69 -4.17
C GLU A 62 13.60 -17.27 -4.73
N VAL A 63 14.13 -16.15 -4.24
CA VAL A 63 15.48 -15.70 -4.59
C VAL A 63 16.48 -16.32 -3.63
N SER A 64 17.54 -16.95 -4.18
CA SER A 64 18.57 -17.56 -3.35
C SER A 64 19.34 -16.52 -2.54
N PRO A 65 19.42 -16.64 -1.19
CA PRO A 65 20.21 -15.73 -0.38
C PRO A 65 21.73 -15.78 -0.71
N SER A 66 22.21 -16.83 -1.37
CA SER A 66 23.59 -16.94 -1.81
C SER A 66 23.91 -16.07 -3.03
N ASP A 67 22.89 -15.65 -3.78
CA ASP A 67 23.04 -14.72 -4.89
C ASP A 67 22.80 -13.29 -4.38
N MET A 68 23.81 -12.72 -3.72
CA MET A 68 23.70 -11.42 -3.05
C MET A 68 23.49 -10.27 -4.04
N VAL A 69 23.91 -10.41 -5.29
CA VAL A 69 23.71 -9.37 -6.32
C VAL A 69 22.23 -9.16 -6.62
N ILE A 70 21.44 -10.24 -6.61
CA ILE A 70 20.00 -10.19 -6.86
C ILE A 70 19.23 -10.06 -5.54
N TYR A 71 19.60 -10.83 -4.52
CA TYR A 71 18.86 -10.91 -3.27
C TYR A 71 18.91 -9.62 -2.45
N ALA A 72 20.10 -9.01 -2.28
CA ALA A 72 20.24 -7.86 -1.38
C ALA A 72 19.39 -6.65 -1.80
N PRO A 73 19.34 -6.23 -3.09
CA PRO A 73 18.43 -5.15 -3.50
C PRO A 73 16.96 -5.47 -3.29
N GLN A 74 16.54 -6.71 -3.53
CA GLN A 74 15.16 -7.14 -3.35
C GLN A 74 14.77 -7.18 -1.88
N ALA A 75 15.63 -7.72 -1.02
CA ALA A 75 15.42 -7.72 0.42
C ALA A 75 15.31 -6.30 0.99
N ALA A 76 16.18 -5.40 0.54
CA ALA A 76 16.14 -3.99 0.94
C ALA A 76 14.84 -3.30 0.50
N ALA A 77 14.36 -3.58 -0.72
CA ALA A 77 13.10 -3.04 -1.23
C ALA A 77 11.91 -3.55 -0.42
N VAL A 78 11.86 -4.85 -0.11
CA VAL A 78 10.82 -5.45 0.74
C VAL A 78 10.83 -4.82 2.12
N GLN A 79 12.00 -4.67 2.74
CA GLN A 79 12.13 -4.04 4.05
C GLN A 79 11.60 -2.61 4.03
N LYS A 80 11.89 -1.84 2.99
CA LYS A 80 11.39 -0.47 2.83
C LYS A 80 9.86 -0.43 2.74
N MET A 81 9.26 -1.35 1.98
CA MET A 81 7.81 -1.43 1.84
C MET A 81 7.09 -1.86 3.11
N LEU A 82 7.73 -2.67 3.96
CA LEU A 82 7.13 -3.22 5.18
C LEU A 82 7.45 -2.43 6.43
N SER A 83 8.54 -1.66 6.45
CA SER A 83 9.00 -0.95 7.64
C SER A 83 7.96 0.06 8.12
N PRO A 84 7.54 0.02 9.41
CA PRO A 84 6.63 1.02 9.98
C PRO A 84 7.17 2.45 9.88
N ALA A 85 8.49 2.62 9.98
CA ALA A 85 9.15 3.92 9.90
C ALA A 85 9.20 4.49 8.48
N GLU A 86 8.93 3.67 7.45
CA GLU A 86 8.95 4.09 6.05
C GLU A 86 7.57 3.96 5.42
N MET A 87 7.30 2.86 4.70
CA MET A 87 6.08 2.72 3.89
C MET A 87 5.03 1.80 4.52
N GLY A 88 5.44 0.87 5.41
CA GLY A 88 4.56 -0.20 5.88
C GLY A 88 3.35 0.28 6.68
N GLU A 89 3.52 1.31 7.50
CA GLU A 89 2.45 1.86 8.34
C GLU A 89 1.83 3.11 7.72
N LEU A 90 2.63 3.94 7.05
CA LEU A 90 2.19 5.21 6.48
C LEU A 90 1.19 5.00 5.34
N PHE A 91 1.47 4.07 4.45
CA PHE A 91 0.58 3.78 3.32
C PHE A 91 -0.51 2.77 3.73
N LYS A 92 -1.71 3.00 3.20
CA LYS A 92 -2.89 2.19 3.50
C LYS A 92 -3.44 1.56 2.23
N VAL A 93 -4.17 0.47 2.40
CA VAL A 93 -4.85 -0.22 1.32
C VAL A 93 -6.32 -0.32 1.69
N ILE A 94 -7.18 0.06 0.78
CA ILE A 94 -8.63 -0.12 0.90
C ILE A 94 -9.15 -0.91 -0.29
N ALA A 95 -10.08 -1.81 -0.06
CA ALA A 95 -10.75 -2.56 -1.12
C ALA A 95 -12.26 -2.37 -1.00
N MET A 96 -12.87 -2.00 -2.11
CA MET A 96 -14.32 -1.91 -2.27
C MET A 96 -14.74 -2.95 -3.29
N THR A 97 -15.88 -3.60 -3.07
CA THR A 97 -16.38 -4.64 -3.96
C THR A 97 -17.80 -4.33 -4.39
N LYS A 98 -18.19 -4.87 -5.54
CA LYS A 98 -19.57 -4.81 -6.04
C LYS A 98 -20.01 -6.22 -6.45
N ALA A 99 -21.06 -6.73 -5.80
CA ALA A 99 -21.58 -8.07 -6.06
C ALA A 99 -20.52 -9.18 -5.96
N PHE A 100 -19.60 -9.05 -4.99
CA PHE A 100 -18.49 -9.98 -4.76
C PHE A 100 -18.48 -10.37 -3.29
N GLU A 101 -18.55 -11.67 -3.00
CA GLU A 101 -18.74 -12.19 -1.64
C GLU A 101 -17.59 -13.08 -1.15
N ALA A 102 -16.45 -13.11 -1.85
CA ALA A 102 -15.29 -13.88 -1.41
C ALA A 102 -14.37 -13.04 -0.50
N ASP A 103 -13.71 -13.69 0.44
CA ASP A 103 -12.70 -13.05 1.28
C ASP A 103 -11.44 -12.75 0.47
N LEU A 104 -10.89 -11.56 0.66
CA LEU A 104 -9.65 -11.15 0.03
C LEU A 104 -8.46 -11.49 0.92
N ILE A 105 -7.49 -12.22 0.39
CA ILE A 105 -6.32 -12.70 1.15
C ILE A 105 -5.53 -11.54 1.78
N GLY A 106 -5.46 -10.39 1.14
CA GLY A 106 -4.73 -9.22 1.64
C GLY A 106 -5.26 -8.67 2.95
N PHE A 107 -6.49 -9.02 3.34
CA PHE A 107 -7.14 -8.56 4.58
C PHE A 107 -7.38 -9.68 5.58
N LYS A 108 -6.73 -10.82 5.41
CA LYS A 108 -6.88 -11.99 6.28
C LYS A 108 -6.55 -11.69 7.75
N SER A 109 -5.54 -10.86 7.98
CA SER A 109 -5.17 -10.38 9.31
C SER A 109 -4.82 -8.90 9.25
N GLY A 110 -5.00 -8.18 10.37
CA GLY A 110 -4.71 -6.75 10.43
C GLY A 110 -5.74 -5.85 9.76
N ASP A 111 -6.93 -6.37 9.45
CA ASP A 111 -8.02 -5.56 8.90
C ASP A 111 -8.48 -4.53 9.94
N LYS A 112 -8.52 -3.27 9.52
CA LYS A 112 -8.92 -2.12 10.35
C LYS A 112 -10.18 -1.44 9.83
N SER A 113 -11.04 -2.15 9.10
CA SER A 113 -12.29 -1.60 8.55
C SER A 113 -13.18 -0.99 9.63
N HIS A 114 -13.12 -1.53 10.85
CA HIS A 114 -13.87 -1.01 12.01
C HIS A 114 -13.44 0.39 12.46
N MET A 115 -12.30 0.89 11.97
CA MET A 115 -11.77 2.23 12.30
C MET A 115 -12.24 3.32 11.31
N LEU A 116 -12.92 2.95 10.25
CA LEU A 116 -13.41 3.89 9.23
C LEU A 116 -14.77 4.50 9.58
#